data_9f30238d4338e49d5c9aa6956e709bef
#
_entry.id   9f30238d4338e49d5c9aa6956e709bef
#
_cell.length_a   1.000
_cell.length_b   1.000
_cell.length_c   1.000
_cell.angle_alpha   90.00
_cell.angle_beta   90.00
_cell.angle_gamma   90.00
#
_symmetry.space_group_name_H-M   'P 1'
#
loop_
_entity.id
_entity.type
_entity.pdbx_description
1 polymer ?
#
loop_
_entity_poly.entity_id
_entity_poly.type
_entity_poly.pdbx_seq_one_letter_code
_entity_poly.pdbx_strand_id
1 'polypeptide(L)'
;MIKSETKVRVSYGETDQMGYVYYGVYAQYYEVGRVEAMRSLGFSYKQMEESGVLMPVINLNINYKKPAFYDDEVRIVTTIKEMPTARITFEYECYNQTNDLLNTGTVTLVFIDKAKNKPTQAPQWFMEALMKKVN
;
A
#
# COMPACT_ATOMS: atom_id res chain seq x y z
N MET A 1 13.85 8.20 -0.41
CA MET A 1 12.64 7.54 0.14
C MET A 1 11.41 8.33 -0.27
N ILE A 2 10.35 7.63 -0.60
CA ILE A 2 9.12 8.24 -1.09
C ILE A 2 8.01 7.94 -0.10
N LYS A 3 7.34 9.00 0.41
CA LYS A 3 6.24 8.85 1.34
C LYS A 3 4.96 9.43 0.78
N SER A 4 3.85 8.80 1.11
CA SER A 4 2.50 9.25 0.77
C SER A 4 1.59 9.00 1.96
N GLU A 5 0.60 9.87 2.15
CA GLU A 5 -0.38 9.71 3.22
C GLU A 5 -1.78 9.75 2.63
N THR A 6 -2.64 8.91 3.17
CA THR A 6 -4.06 8.98 2.87
C THR A 6 -4.85 8.61 4.13
N LYS A 7 -6.13 8.92 4.13
CA LYS A 7 -6.98 8.70 5.29
C LYS A 7 -8.19 7.88 4.88
N VAL A 8 -8.61 7.00 5.78
CA VAL A 8 -9.85 6.24 5.63
C VAL A 8 -10.68 6.40 6.90
N ARG A 9 -11.99 6.40 6.75
CA ARG A 9 -12.91 6.38 7.88
C ARG A 9 -13.36 4.95 8.08
N VAL A 10 -13.22 4.42 9.29
CA VAL A 10 -13.64 3.06 9.60
C VAL A 10 -15.15 2.95 9.46
N SER A 11 -15.62 2.05 8.61
CA SER A 11 -17.04 1.79 8.45
C SER A 11 -17.51 0.70 9.41
N TYR A 12 -18.78 0.69 9.72
CA TYR A 12 -19.35 -0.26 10.68
C TYR A 12 -19.09 -1.71 10.26
N GLY A 13 -19.23 -2.00 8.97
CA GLY A 13 -19.02 -3.35 8.45
C GLY A 13 -17.58 -3.85 8.51
N GLU A 14 -16.62 -2.98 8.84
CA GLU A 14 -15.21 -3.35 8.96
C GLU A 14 -14.84 -3.77 10.39
N THR A 15 -15.78 -3.71 11.33
CA THR A 15 -15.53 -4.04 12.73
C THR A 15 -15.97 -5.47 13.05
N ASP A 16 -15.34 -6.04 14.07
CA ASP A 16 -15.65 -7.39 14.57
C ASP A 16 -16.51 -7.30 15.85
N GLN A 17 -16.75 -8.46 16.47
CA GLN A 17 -17.57 -8.52 17.70
C GLN A 17 -16.96 -7.76 18.88
N MET A 18 -15.64 -7.52 18.86
CA MET A 18 -14.96 -6.74 19.90
C MET A 18 -15.08 -5.24 19.66
N GLY A 19 -15.69 -4.83 18.55
CA GLY A 19 -15.76 -3.44 18.16
C GLY A 19 -14.51 -2.91 17.48
N TYR A 20 -13.52 -3.76 17.24
CA TYR A 20 -12.27 -3.40 16.58
C TYR A 20 -12.39 -3.56 15.08
N VAL A 21 -11.60 -2.79 14.34
CA VAL A 21 -11.39 -3.11 12.91
C VAL A 21 -10.87 -4.54 12.84
N TYR A 22 -11.58 -5.39 12.07
CA TYR A 22 -11.18 -6.77 11.88
C TYR A 22 -9.75 -6.80 11.29
N TYR A 23 -8.90 -7.64 11.85
CA TYR A 23 -7.47 -7.61 11.48
C TYR A 23 -7.23 -7.76 9.97
N GLY A 24 -8.05 -8.53 9.27
CA GLY A 24 -7.92 -8.73 7.82
C GLY A 24 -8.22 -7.49 6.99
N VAL A 25 -8.93 -6.51 7.54
CA VAL A 25 -9.26 -5.25 6.85
C VAL A 25 -8.00 -4.43 6.57
N TYR A 26 -6.96 -4.57 7.39
CA TYR A 26 -5.73 -3.80 7.18
C TYR A 26 -5.01 -4.13 5.88
N ALA A 27 -5.18 -5.35 5.36
CA ALA A 27 -4.66 -5.68 4.03
C ALA A 27 -5.29 -4.76 2.98
N GLN A 28 -6.59 -4.48 3.11
CA GLN A 28 -7.31 -3.57 2.22
C GLN A 28 -6.90 -2.11 2.45
N TYR A 29 -6.70 -1.70 3.69
CA TYR A 29 -6.22 -0.34 3.99
C TYR A 29 -4.83 -0.11 3.39
N TYR A 30 -3.96 -1.10 3.45
CA TYR A 30 -2.64 -1.03 2.83
C TYR A 30 -2.75 -0.92 1.31
N GLU A 31 -3.71 -1.62 0.70
CA GLU A 31 -3.98 -1.47 -0.73
C GLU A 31 -4.38 -0.03 -1.06
N VAL A 32 -5.29 0.55 -0.27
CA VAL A 32 -5.69 1.96 -0.45
C VAL A 32 -4.45 2.86 -0.38
N GLY A 33 -3.57 2.62 0.59
CA GLY A 33 -2.35 3.41 0.75
C GLY A 33 -1.45 3.35 -0.47
N ARG A 34 -1.18 2.15 -1.00
CA ARG A 34 -0.28 2.05 -2.17
C ARG A 34 -0.93 2.54 -3.46
N VAL A 35 -2.26 2.37 -3.60
CA VAL A 35 -2.97 2.93 -4.76
C VAL A 35 -2.86 4.45 -4.77
N GLU A 36 -3.06 5.10 -3.63
CA GLU A 36 -2.94 6.55 -3.52
C GLU A 36 -1.48 7.01 -3.66
N ALA A 37 -0.52 6.22 -3.16
CA ALA A 37 0.89 6.50 -3.38
C ALA A 37 1.22 6.51 -4.87
N MET A 38 0.70 5.55 -5.63
CA MET A 38 0.90 5.50 -7.08
C MET A 38 0.23 6.68 -7.79
N ARG A 39 -0.97 7.07 -7.35
CA ARG A 39 -1.63 8.26 -7.92
C ARG A 39 -0.82 9.53 -7.68
N SER A 40 -0.16 9.63 -6.55
CA SER A 40 0.71 10.78 -6.26
C SER A 40 1.92 10.86 -7.20
N LEU A 41 2.27 9.75 -7.84
CA LEU A 41 3.33 9.70 -8.86
C LEU A 41 2.79 10.01 -10.26
N GLY A 42 1.47 10.17 -10.40
CA GLY A 42 0.85 10.56 -11.66
C GLY A 42 0.25 9.42 -12.47
N PHE A 43 0.07 8.24 -11.88
CA PHE A 43 -0.53 7.11 -12.62
C PHE A 43 -1.32 6.20 -11.66
N SER A 44 -1.98 5.18 -12.22
CA SER A 44 -2.82 4.26 -11.47
C SER A 44 -2.42 2.81 -11.71
N TYR A 45 -2.85 1.91 -10.84
CA TYR A 45 -2.72 0.47 -11.06
C TYR A 45 -3.37 0.02 -12.35
N LYS A 46 -4.50 0.65 -12.70
CA LYS A 46 -5.18 0.36 -13.95
C LYS A 46 -4.27 0.62 -15.15
N GLN A 47 -3.55 1.73 -15.15
CA GLN A 47 -2.58 2.06 -16.20
C GLN A 47 -1.44 1.05 -16.24
N MET A 48 -0.98 0.59 -15.08
CA MET A 48 0.04 -0.45 -15.00
C MET A 48 -0.45 -1.73 -15.69
N GLU A 49 -1.66 -2.18 -15.35
CA GLU A 49 -2.26 -3.38 -15.95
C GLU A 49 -2.46 -3.21 -17.46
N GLU A 50 -2.93 -2.04 -17.90
CA GLU A 50 -3.11 -1.75 -19.32
C GLU A 50 -1.78 -1.78 -20.09
N SER A 51 -0.68 -1.47 -19.42
CA SER A 51 0.66 -1.56 -20.01
C SER A 51 1.17 -3.00 -20.12
N GLY A 52 0.40 -3.97 -19.61
CA GLY A 52 0.75 -5.38 -19.69
C GLY A 52 1.55 -5.90 -18.51
N VAL A 53 1.60 -5.15 -17.38
CA VAL A 53 2.32 -5.55 -16.18
C VAL A 53 1.37 -5.69 -15.02
N LEU A 54 1.38 -6.87 -14.38
CA LEU A 54 0.61 -7.14 -13.17
C LEU A 54 1.51 -7.04 -11.95
N MET A 55 0.92 -6.71 -10.81
CA MET A 55 1.66 -6.56 -9.55
C MET A 55 0.99 -7.37 -8.43
N PRO A 56 1.09 -8.71 -8.48
CA PRO A 56 0.52 -9.52 -7.41
C PRO A 56 1.31 -9.41 -6.11
N VAL A 57 0.61 -9.52 -4.98
CA VAL A 57 1.22 -9.53 -3.66
C VAL A 57 1.83 -10.90 -3.41
N ILE A 58 3.10 -10.94 -2.99
CA ILE A 58 3.77 -12.19 -2.61
C ILE A 58 4.07 -12.26 -1.13
N ASN A 59 3.98 -11.15 -0.40
CA ASN A 59 4.22 -11.12 1.04
C ASN A 59 3.44 -9.98 1.67
N LEU A 60 2.83 -10.27 2.80
CA LEU A 60 2.15 -9.29 3.64
C LEU A 60 2.53 -9.58 5.09
N ASN A 61 3.02 -8.56 5.79
CA ASN A 61 3.36 -8.67 7.20
C ASN A 61 2.76 -7.48 7.93
N ILE A 62 2.05 -7.74 9.03
CA ILE A 62 1.42 -6.70 9.85
C ILE A 62 1.71 -6.97 11.32
N ASN A 63 2.15 -5.95 12.03
CA ASN A 63 2.36 -5.98 13.47
C ASN A 63 1.34 -5.06 14.12
N TYR A 64 0.40 -5.63 14.87
CA TYR A 64 -0.70 -4.90 15.50
C TYR A 64 -0.27 -4.35 16.84
N LYS A 65 -0.50 -3.06 17.07
CA LYS A 65 -0.13 -2.35 18.31
C LYS A 65 -1.34 -1.94 19.11
N LYS A 66 -2.32 -1.30 18.47
CA LYS A 66 -3.56 -0.82 19.07
C LYS A 66 -4.72 -1.01 18.12
N PRO A 67 -5.95 -1.25 18.62
CA PRO A 67 -7.11 -1.38 17.75
C PRO A 67 -7.62 -0.02 17.28
N ALA A 68 -8.24 0.00 16.12
CA ALA A 68 -9.09 1.08 15.67
C ALA A 68 -10.55 0.67 15.84
N PHE A 69 -11.44 1.65 15.94
CA PHE A 69 -12.86 1.42 16.22
C PHE A 69 -13.72 2.03 15.12
N TYR A 70 -15.00 1.71 15.13
CA TYR A 70 -15.96 2.31 14.23
C TYR A 70 -15.84 3.83 14.24
N ASP A 71 -15.91 4.41 13.07
CA ASP A 71 -15.88 5.86 12.83
C ASP A 71 -14.53 6.54 13.14
N ASP A 72 -13.52 5.79 13.54
CA ASP A 72 -12.16 6.34 13.65
C ASP A 72 -11.66 6.77 12.29
N GLU A 73 -10.85 7.83 12.26
CA GLU A 73 -10.11 8.22 11.07
C GLU A 73 -8.71 7.61 11.15
N VAL A 74 -8.40 6.73 10.20
CA VAL A 74 -7.11 6.06 10.14
C VAL A 74 -6.26 6.73 9.07
N ARG A 75 -5.08 7.22 9.46
CA ARG A 75 -4.11 7.81 8.56
C ARG A 75 -3.10 6.74 8.18
N ILE A 76 -2.99 6.47 6.91
CA ILE A 76 -2.13 5.43 6.35
C ILE A 76 -0.91 6.11 5.74
N VAL A 77 0.26 5.86 6.30
CA VAL A 77 1.53 6.37 5.77
C VAL A 77 2.19 5.24 4.99
N THR A 78 2.38 5.46 3.70
CA THR A 78 2.96 4.48 2.79
C THR A 78 4.35 4.98 2.36
N THR A 79 5.36 4.14 2.51
CA THR A 79 6.75 4.50 2.21
C THR A 79 7.38 3.50 1.26
N ILE A 80 8.05 4.01 0.23
CA ILE A 80 8.91 3.21 -0.65
C ILE A 80 10.34 3.63 -0.30
N LYS A 81 11.10 2.74 0.35
CA LYS A 81 12.46 3.05 0.79
C LYS A 81 13.50 2.75 -0.29
N GLU A 82 13.29 1.70 -1.06
CA GLU A 82 14.25 1.23 -2.05
C GLU A 82 13.65 1.25 -3.45
N MET A 83 14.45 1.60 -4.42
CA MET A 83 14.02 1.54 -5.81
C MET A 83 13.72 0.08 -6.18
N PRO A 84 12.60 -0.17 -6.85
CA PRO A 84 12.24 -1.54 -7.23
C PRO A 84 13.15 -2.09 -8.34
N THR A 85 13.22 -3.40 -8.40
CA THR A 85 13.81 -4.15 -9.53
C THR A 85 12.73 -5.05 -10.11
N ALA A 86 12.77 -6.36 -9.81
CA ALA A 86 11.67 -7.27 -10.12
C ALA A 86 10.59 -7.26 -9.04
N ARG A 87 10.85 -6.61 -7.91
CA ARG A 87 9.94 -6.52 -6.78
C ARG A 87 9.89 -5.09 -6.26
N ILE A 88 8.77 -4.75 -5.63
CA ILE A 88 8.63 -3.49 -4.90
C ILE A 88 8.09 -3.80 -3.51
N THR A 89 8.64 -3.14 -2.49
CA THR A 89 8.18 -3.27 -1.11
C THR A 89 7.66 -1.92 -0.63
N PHE A 90 6.43 -1.94 -0.13
CA PHE A 90 5.82 -0.79 0.53
C PHE A 90 5.86 -1.03 2.03
N GLU A 91 6.24 0.01 2.78
CA GLU A 91 6.20 -0.02 4.23
C GLU A 91 5.06 0.87 4.70
N TYR A 92 4.40 0.46 5.78
CA TYR A 92 3.20 1.12 6.26
C TYR A 92 3.26 1.42 7.74
N GLU A 93 2.67 2.55 8.09
CA GLU A 93 2.32 2.91 9.46
C GLU A 93 0.89 3.43 9.43
N CYS A 94 0.05 2.94 10.32
CA CYS A 94 -1.32 3.42 10.47
C CYS A 94 -1.48 4.09 11.82
N TYR A 95 -2.07 5.28 11.81
CA TYR A 95 -2.31 6.09 13.02
C TYR A 95 -3.80 6.45 13.11
N ASN A 96 -4.30 6.57 14.34
CA ASN A 96 -5.66 7.08 14.54
C ASN A 96 -5.63 8.63 14.62
N GLN A 97 -6.80 9.24 14.85
CA GLN A 97 -6.93 10.70 14.87
C GLN A 97 -6.20 11.38 16.04
N THR A 98 -5.80 10.60 17.05
CA THR A 98 -5.00 11.10 18.19
C THR A 98 -3.53 10.74 18.04
N ASN A 99 -3.11 10.33 16.84
CA ASN A 99 -1.72 9.96 16.51
C ASN A 99 -1.18 8.74 17.26
N ASP A 100 -2.05 7.87 17.74
CA ASP A 100 -1.60 6.59 18.28
C ASP A 100 -1.23 5.67 17.12
N LEU A 101 -0.08 5.02 17.22
CA LEU A 101 0.34 4.03 16.22
C LEU A 101 -0.49 2.77 16.39
N LEU A 102 -1.26 2.44 15.36
CA LEU A 102 -2.17 1.29 15.37
C LEU A 102 -1.46 0.02 14.93
N ASN A 103 -0.67 0.11 13.89
CA ASN A 103 0.09 -1.02 13.36
C ASN A 103 1.19 -0.53 12.45
N THR A 104 2.14 -1.44 12.18
CA THR A 104 3.17 -1.27 11.15
C THR A 104 3.13 -2.50 10.26
N GLY A 105 3.60 -2.37 9.03
CA GLY A 105 3.63 -3.52 8.15
C GLY A 105 4.39 -3.30 6.86
N THR A 106 4.49 -4.38 6.10
CA THR A 106 5.13 -4.36 4.78
C THR A 106 4.30 -5.19 3.82
N VAL A 107 4.29 -4.78 2.57
CA VAL A 107 3.72 -5.56 1.47
C VAL A 107 4.75 -5.59 0.36
N THR A 108 5.05 -6.78 -0.14
CA THR A 108 5.93 -6.95 -1.29
C THR A 108 5.13 -7.49 -2.46
N LEU A 109 5.30 -6.84 -3.62
CA LEU A 109 4.66 -7.23 -4.87
C LEU A 109 5.75 -7.55 -5.88
N VAL A 110 5.44 -8.41 -6.85
CA VAL A 110 6.34 -8.68 -7.97
C VAL A 110 5.73 -8.09 -9.24
N PHE A 111 6.60 -7.79 -10.21
CA PHE A 111 6.15 -7.36 -11.53
C PHE A 111 6.08 -8.59 -12.44
N ILE A 112 4.92 -8.82 -13.02
CA ILE A 112 4.66 -9.96 -13.91
C ILE A 112 4.31 -9.44 -15.29
N ASP A 113 5.03 -9.92 -16.31
CA ASP A 113 4.66 -9.68 -17.71
C ASP A 113 3.40 -10.51 -17.99
N LYS A 114 2.28 -9.86 -18.21
CA LYS A 114 0.98 -10.52 -18.38
C LYS A 114 0.97 -11.46 -19.58
N ALA A 115 1.56 -11.04 -20.70
CA ALA A 115 1.56 -11.84 -21.92
C ALA A 115 2.37 -13.12 -21.78
N LYS A 116 3.53 -13.02 -21.12
CA LYS A 116 4.45 -14.15 -20.93
C LYS A 116 4.19 -14.93 -19.64
N ASN A 117 3.41 -14.35 -18.72
CA ASN A 117 3.13 -14.90 -17.40
C ASN A 117 4.43 -15.23 -16.64
N LYS A 118 5.37 -14.30 -16.67
CA LYS A 118 6.71 -14.45 -16.05
C LYS A 118 7.09 -13.17 -15.33
N PRO A 119 7.93 -13.27 -14.29
CA PRO A 119 8.48 -12.07 -13.64
C PRO A 119 9.22 -11.19 -14.64
N THR A 120 9.13 -9.89 -14.43
CA THR A 120 9.79 -8.88 -15.25
C THR A 120 10.31 -7.77 -14.34
N GLN A 121 11.15 -6.91 -14.89
CA GLN A 121 11.61 -5.73 -14.18
C GLN A 121 10.50 -4.67 -14.12
N ALA A 122 10.59 -3.78 -13.15
CA ALA A 122 9.71 -2.63 -13.10
C ALA A 122 9.80 -1.85 -14.42
N PRO A 123 8.66 -1.40 -14.97
CA PRO A 123 8.69 -0.64 -16.22
C PRO A 123 9.55 0.62 -16.10
N GLN A 124 10.22 0.98 -17.18
CA GLN A 124 11.10 2.15 -17.19
C GLN A 124 10.36 3.44 -16.83
N TRP A 125 9.14 3.62 -17.35
CA TRP A 125 8.35 4.81 -17.06
C TRP A 125 7.98 4.91 -15.56
N PHE A 126 7.79 3.77 -14.91
CA PHE A 126 7.54 3.72 -13.46
C PHE A 126 8.80 4.11 -12.69
N MET A 127 9.94 3.56 -13.08
CA MET A 127 11.24 3.90 -12.48
C MET A 127 11.51 5.40 -12.59
N GLU A 128 11.23 5.99 -13.76
CA GLU A 128 11.41 7.42 -13.98
C GLU A 128 10.50 8.26 -13.09
N ALA A 129 9.24 7.84 -12.92
CA ALA A 129 8.30 8.52 -12.04
C ALA A 129 8.78 8.50 -10.59
N LEU A 130 9.31 7.36 -10.13
CA LEU A 130 9.88 7.24 -8.78
C LEU A 130 11.10 8.13 -8.63
N MET A 131 12.00 8.13 -9.60
CA MET A 131 13.23 8.93 -9.54
C MET A 131 12.96 10.43 -9.45
N LYS A 132 11.88 10.91 -10.05
CA LYS A 132 11.48 12.32 -9.96
C LYS A 132 11.06 12.73 -8.54
N LYS A 133 10.61 11.78 -7.73
CA LYS A 133 10.17 12.03 -6.35
C LYS A 133 11.29 11.86 -5.33
N VAL A 134 12.38 11.18 -5.70
CA VAL A 134 13.55 11.00 -4.83
C VAL A 134 14.46 12.20 -5.01
N ASN A 135 14.70 12.91 -3.93
CA ASN A 135 15.62 14.04 -3.93
C ASN A 135 16.59 13.93 -2.78
#